data_88687f5218ddad0a0ac326b504a78370
#
_entry.id   88687f5218ddad0a0ac326b504a78370
#
_cell.length_a   1.000
_cell.length_b   1.000
_cell.length_c   1.000
_cell.angle_alpha   90.00
_cell.angle_beta   90.00
_cell.angle_gamma   90.00
#
_symmetry.space_group_name_H-M   'P 1'
#
loop_
_entity.id
_entity.type
_entity.pdbx_description
1 polymer ?
#
loop_
_entity_poly.entity_id
_entity_poly.type
_entity_poly.pdbx_seq_one_letter_code
_entity_poly.pdbx_strand_id
1 'polypeptide(L)' 'MATTITDTARIGRCLMFVREHLEQARAADDEIRAMQWDAVMDRFIDAWPRPQPQ' A
#
# COMPACT_ATOMS: atom_id res chain seq x y z
N MET A 1 16.65 8.51 16.45
CA MET A 1 16.65 8.80 15.03
C MET A 1 15.24 8.66 14.48
N ALA A 2 14.87 9.61 13.65
CA ALA A 2 13.48 9.73 13.23
C ALA A 2 13.16 8.96 11.94
N THR A 3 14.07 8.11 11.47
CA THR A 3 13.92 7.44 10.19
C THR A 3 12.71 6.52 10.15
N THR A 4 12.41 5.85 11.27
CA THR A 4 11.28 4.92 11.32
C THR A 4 9.95 5.65 11.09
N ILE A 5 9.79 6.83 11.69
CA ILE A 5 8.57 7.63 11.52
C ILE A 5 8.46 8.10 10.07
N THR A 6 9.58 8.55 9.49
CA THR A 6 9.61 9.00 8.10
C THR A 6 9.26 7.86 7.16
N ASP A 7 9.79 6.67 7.41
CA ASP A 7 9.52 5.50 6.58
C ASP A 7 8.04 5.12 6.65
N THR A 8 7.46 5.15 7.85
CA THR A 8 6.04 4.84 8.03
C THR A 8 5.16 5.84 7.27
N ALA A 9 5.50 7.13 7.34
CA ALA A 9 4.75 8.16 6.61
C ALA A 9 4.87 7.96 5.10
N ARG A 10 6.05 7.59 4.62
CA ARG A 10 6.29 7.35 3.21
C ARG A 10 5.48 6.15 2.72
N ILE A 11 5.52 5.06 3.46
CA ILE A 11 4.76 3.86 3.12
C ILE A 11 3.26 4.18 3.14
N GLY A 12 2.81 4.95 4.11
CA GLY A 12 1.41 5.36 4.20
C GLY A 12 0.93 6.13 2.97
N ARG A 13 1.76 7.06 2.47
CA ARG A 13 1.44 7.80 1.25
C ARG A 13 1.39 6.88 0.04
N CYS A 14 2.33 5.96 -0.06
CA CYS A 14 2.35 4.99 -1.14
C CYS A 14 1.10 4.11 -1.10
N LEU A 15 0.69 3.68 0.08
CA LEU A 15 -0.52 2.88 0.24
C LEU A 15 -1.76 3.64 -0.21
N MET A 16 -1.86 4.92 0.11
CA MET A 16 -2.98 5.74 -0.33
C MET A 16 -3.01 5.87 -1.85
N PHE A 17 -1.84 6.08 -2.45
CA PHE A 17 -1.72 6.17 -3.90
C PHE A 17 -2.17 4.86 -4.57
N VAL A 18 -1.67 3.74 -4.07
CA VAL A 18 -2.03 2.43 -4.61
C VAL A 18 -3.52 2.16 -4.44
N ARG A 19 -4.07 2.49 -3.27
CA ARG A 19 -5.49 2.29 -3.00
C ARG A 19 -6.37 3.08 -3.97
N GLU A 20 -6.00 4.33 -4.24
CA GLU A 20 -6.75 5.14 -5.19
C GLU A 20 -6.76 4.51 -6.59
N HIS A 21 -5.61 4.04 -7.03
CA HIS A 21 -5.51 3.39 -8.34
C HIS A 21 -6.29 2.07 -8.38
N LEU A 22 -6.25 1.32 -7.27
CA LEU A 22 -7.03 0.10 -7.17
C LEU A 22 -8.53 0.39 -7.28
N GLU A 23 -8.99 1.40 -6.57
CA GLU A 23 -10.41 1.79 -6.62
C GLU A 23 -10.81 2.25 -8.02
N GLN A 24 -9.95 3.01 -8.71
CA GLN A 24 -10.19 3.42 -10.07
C GLN A 24 -10.28 2.24 -11.03
N ALA A 25 -9.40 1.26 -10.86
CA ALA A 25 -9.41 0.06 -11.68
C ALA A 25 -10.71 -0.73 -11.48
N ARG A 26 -11.14 -0.85 -10.24
CA ARG A 26 -12.40 -1.54 -9.92
C ARG A 26 -13.61 -0.79 -10.50
N ALA A 27 -13.61 0.53 -10.39
CA ALA A 27 -14.68 1.36 -10.94
C ALA A 27 -14.74 1.27 -12.46
N ALA A 28 -13.60 1.07 -13.11
CA ALA A 28 -13.51 0.91 -14.55
C ALA A 28 -13.72 -0.55 -15.00
N ASP A 29 -13.97 -1.45 -14.07
CA ASP A 29 -14.14 -2.88 -14.33
C ASP A 29 -12.90 -3.53 -14.97
N ASP A 30 -11.73 -2.98 -14.63
CA ASP A 30 -10.45 -3.45 -15.16
C ASP A 30 -9.84 -4.44 -14.17
N GLU A 31 -10.23 -5.71 -14.31
CA GLU A 31 -9.82 -6.76 -13.38
C GLU A 31 -8.31 -7.00 -13.38
N ILE A 32 -7.69 -6.93 -14.56
CA ILE A 32 -6.25 -7.16 -14.67
C ILE A 32 -5.48 -6.08 -13.92
N ARG A 33 -5.85 -4.83 -14.13
CA ARG A 33 -5.20 -3.72 -13.44
C ARG A 33 -5.46 -3.77 -11.94
N ALA A 34 -6.69 -4.11 -11.54
CA ALA A 34 -7.04 -4.27 -10.14
C ALA A 34 -6.18 -5.33 -9.47
N MET A 35 -5.96 -6.48 -10.13
CA MET A 35 -5.09 -7.52 -9.61
C MET A 35 -3.66 -7.04 -9.44
N GLN A 36 -3.15 -6.28 -10.41
CA GLN A 36 -1.80 -5.73 -10.33
C GLN A 36 -1.64 -4.78 -9.16
N TRP A 37 -2.59 -3.88 -8.97
CA TRP A 37 -2.54 -2.93 -7.84
C TRP A 37 -2.71 -3.62 -6.51
N ASP A 38 -3.54 -4.66 -6.45
CA ASP A 38 -3.72 -5.45 -5.24
C ASP A 38 -2.41 -6.13 -4.83
N ALA A 39 -1.68 -6.68 -5.78
CA ALA A 39 -0.37 -7.27 -5.52
C ALA A 39 0.64 -6.24 -5.02
N VAL A 40 0.60 -5.03 -5.57
CA VAL A 40 1.46 -3.94 -5.10
C VAL A 40 1.09 -3.55 -3.68
N MET A 41 -0.20 -3.47 -3.38
CA MET A 41 -0.68 -3.16 -2.04
C MET A 41 -0.20 -4.17 -1.02
N ASP A 42 -0.25 -5.46 -1.35
CA ASP A 42 0.23 -6.51 -0.47
C ASP A 42 1.70 -6.33 -0.11
N ARG A 43 2.52 -5.92 -1.07
CA ARG A 43 3.93 -5.65 -0.81
C ARG A 43 4.12 -4.51 0.18
N PHE A 44 3.35 -3.45 0.06
CA PHE A 44 3.43 -2.34 0.99
C PHE A 44 2.92 -2.73 2.37
N ILE A 45 1.88 -3.54 2.44
CA ILE A 45 1.36 -4.03 3.72
C ILE A 45 2.41 -4.90 4.41
N ASP A 46 3.11 -5.76 3.67
CA ASP A 46 4.19 -6.57 4.23
C ASP A 46 5.35 -5.72 4.75
N ALA A 47 5.62 -4.61 4.07
CA ALA A 47 6.68 -3.70 4.48
C ALA A 47 6.26 -2.78 5.63
N TRP A 48 4.98 -2.75 5.99
CA TRP A 48 4.48 -1.90 7.06
C TRP A 48 5.05 -2.33 8.40
N PRO A 49 5.57 -1.38 9.20
CA PRO A 49 6.10 -1.73 10.51
C PRO A 49 5.01 -2.32 11.40
N ARG A 50 5.27 -3.48 11.96
CA ARG A 50 4.33 -4.14 12.85
C ARG A 50 4.85 -4.09 14.27
N PRO A 51 3.97 -3.90 15.27
CA PRO A 51 4.41 -3.99 16.66
C PRO A 51 4.87 -5.41 16.93
N GLN A 52 6.05 -5.52 17.55
CA GLN A 52 6.57 -6.84 17.87
C GLN A 52 6.04 -7.28 19.23
N PRO A 53 5.66 -8.53 19.35
CA PRO A 53 5.25 -9.07 20.66
C PRO A 53 6.45 -9.11 21.60
N GLN A 54 6.23 -8.77 22.82
CA GLN A 54 7.27 -8.79 23.86
C GLN A 54 7.07 -9.95 24.80
#